data_719c8cb27ef57d158644a45c17f86c53
#
_entry.id   719c8cb27ef57d158644a45c17f86c53
#
_cell.length_a   1.000
_cell.length_b   1.000
_cell.length_c   1.000
_cell.angle_alpha   90.00
_cell.angle_beta   90.00
_cell.angle_gamma   90.00
#
_symmetry.space_group_name_H-M   'P 1'
#
loop_
_entity.id
_entity.type
_entity.pdbx_description
1 polymer ?
#
loop_
_entity_poly.entity_id
_entity_poly.type
_entity_poly.pdbx_seq_one_letter_code
_entity_poly.pdbx_strand_id
1 'polypeptide(L)'
;MFMKRNTFLLLALMLGFGLASAQTATNRHTQVSIRGEDFYINGQPTYAGRVWNGHRIEGLLLNARLVQGIFDDQNPQTVARWNYPDTGKWDADRNTREFIAAMPDWRARGLLAFTLNLQGGSPEGYSHGQPWINSAFNPDGSLRADYFSRLEKILNRADELGMVVILGYFYQGQDHVLTNETAVIRAVDNATGWILDRNYRNVIIEINNECDQHYVNAILQPQRVHELISRVQKKQRGGFHLLASTSYSGPLPKENVVTNADFILVHANGVKNPARITDSVFKIRAMCEKPKPILFNEDDNYNFDQPTNNFFAAVSAHASWGYFDYRRKGESFNEGFQCVPTDWTIGSERKREFFQLVAKITGERAEDKNDQRSHIIPSVQSMTHP
;
A
#
# COMPACT_ATOMS: atom_id res chain seq x y z
N MET A 1 -24.99 -5.07 87.64
CA MET A 1 -23.61 -4.99 87.15
C MET A 1 -23.60 -5.54 85.73
N PHE A 2 -23.83 -4.72 84.73
CA PHE A 2 -23.92 -5.11 83.33
C PHE A 2 -22.71 -4.63 82.59
N MET A 3 -21.92 -5.60 82.05
CA MET A 3 -20.78 -5.33 81.14
C MET A 3 -21.30 -5.12 79.71
N LYS A 4 -21.03 -3.99 79.12
CA LYS A 4 -21.23 -3.66 77.73
C LYS A 4 -20.04 -4.22 76.90
N ARG A 5 -20.29 -5.14 75.95
CA ARG A 5 -19.32 -5.57 74.95
C ARG A 5 -19.34 -4.59 73.78
N ASN A 6 -18.23 -3.88 73.54
CA ASN A 6 -18.02 -3.09 72.32
C ASN A 6 -17.52 -4.03 71.21
N THR A 7 -18.29 -4.10 70.12
CA THR A 7 -17.89 -4.78 68.90
C THR A 7 -17.27 -3.74 67.97
N PHE A 8 -15.96 -3.84 67.74
CA PHE A 8 -15.26 -3.05 66.71
C PHE A 8 -15.50 -3.70 65.34
N LEU A 9 -16.15 -2.97 64.44
CA LEU A 9 -16.31 -3.36 63.03
C LEU A 9 -15.09 -2.81 62.23
N LEU A 10 -14.16 -3.71 61.82
CA LEU A 10 -13.06 -3.36 60.91
C LEU A 10 -13.60 -3.29 59.48
N LEU A 11 -13.69 -2.09 58.94
CA LEU A 11 -14.01 -1.87 57.50
C LEU A 11 -12.70 -1.98 56.69
N ALA A 12 -12.47 -3.11 56.03
CA ALA A 12 -11.34 -3.29 55.13
C ALA A 12 -11.65 -2.61 53.78
N LEU A 13 -11.01 -1.47 53.54
CA LEU A 13 -11.02 -0.76 52.24
C LEU A 13 -10.11 -1.52 51.27
N MET A 14 -10.69 -2.31 50.34
CA MET A 14 -9.93 -2.87 49.22
C MET A 14 -9.74 -1.77 48.17
N LEU A 15 -8.59 -1.14 48.13
CA LEU A 15 -8.10 -0.32 47.05
C LEU A 15 -7.73 -1.27 45.88
N GLY A 16 -8.65 -1.42 44.92
CA GLY A 16 -8.37 -2.05 43.63
C GLY A 16 -7.41 -1.18 42.83
N PHE A 17 -6.14 -1.48 42.85
CA PHE A 17 -5.20 -0.94 41.83
C PHE A 17 -5.51 -1.55 40.49
N GLY A 18 -6.29 -0.83 39.67
CA GLY A 18 -6.37 -1.09 38.25
C GLY A 18 -5.01 -0.84 37.62
N LEU A 19 -4.29 -1.92 37.28
CA LEU A 19 -3.12 -1.85 36.40
C LEU A 19 -3.61 -1.39 35.03
N ALA A 20 -3.65 -0.06 34.82
CA ALA A 20 -3.69 0.49 33.47
C ALA A 20 -2.38 0.04 32.81
N SER A 21 -2.49 -0.96 31.92
CA SER A 21 -1.40 -1.34 31.04
C SER A 21 -1.06 -0.11 30.20
N ALA A 22 -0.03 0.63 30.61
CA ALA A 22 0.54 1.68 29.80
C ALA A 22 1.10 1.00 28.55
N GLN A 23 0.33 1.03 27.46
CA GLN A 23 0.79 0.62 26.15
C GLN A 23 1.95 1.55 25.81
N THR A 24 3.17 1.05 25.90
CA THR A 24 4.38 1.80 25.53
C THR A 24 4.16 2.29 24.11
N ALA A 25 4.06 3.61 23.95
CA ALA A 25 3.94 4.22 22.63
C ALA A 25 5.16 3.75 21.81
N THR A 26 4.94 2.84 20.87
CA THR A 26 5.97 2.39 19.94
C THR A 26 6.48 3.62 19.21
N ASN A 27 7.78 3.88 19.37
CA ASN A 27 8.41 5.02 18.72
C ASN A 27 8.41 4.74 17.21
N ARG A 28 7.55 5.41 16.43
CA ARG A 28 7.47 5.26 14.98
C ARG A 28 8.58 6.06 14.33
N HIS A 29 9.14 5.50 13.26
CA HIS A 29 10.30 6.05 12.54
C HIS A 29 9.88 6.92 11.36
N THR A 30 8.69 6.71 10.79
CA THR A 30 8.29 7.28 9.52
C THR A 30 6.95 8.00 9.64
N GLN A 31 6.94 9.27 9.25
CA GLN A 31 5.72 10.08 9.14
C GLN A 31 5.63 10.68 7.75
N VAL A 32 4.54 10.38 7.04
CA VAL A 32 4.21 11.01 5.76
C VAL A 32 3.38 12.28 5.98
N SER A 33 3.61 13.30 5.17
CA SER A 33 2.81 14.52 5.12
C SER A 33 2.82 15.12 3.73
N ILE A 34 1.96 16.13 3.48
CA ILE A 34 1.84 16.83 2.20
C ILE A 34 2.02 18.33 2.43
N ARG A 35 2.71 19.01 1.49
CA ARG A 35 2.77 20.47 1.38
C ARG A 35 2.64 20.86 -0.09
N GLY A 36 1.53 21.50 -0.46
CA GLY A 36 1.24 21.79 -1.86
C GLY A 36 1.12 20.51 -2.69
N GLU A 37 1.92 20.38 -3.74
CA GLU A 37 1.95 19.22 -4.64
C GLU A 37 2.95 18.14 -4.22
N ASP A 38 3.63 18.30 -3.07
CA ASP A 38 4.77 17.49 -2.67
C ASP A 38 4.46 16.61 -1.46
N PHE A 39 4.93 15.35 -1.53
CA PHE A 39 5.01 14.45 -0.39
C PHE A 39 6.28 14.68 0.42
N TYR A 40 6.16 14.55 1.73
CA TYR A 40 7.23 14.65 2.70
C TYR A 40 7.28 13.40 3.57
N ILE A 41 8.48 12.94 3.88
CA ILE A 41 8.73 11.91 4.89
C ILE A 41 9.61 12.54 5.98
N ASN A 42 9.16 12.48 7.24
CA ASN A 42 9.85 13.04 8.39
C ASN A 42 10.21 14.53 8.24
N GLY A 43 9.31 15.30 7.59
CA GLY A 43 9.47 16.73 7.36
C GLY A 43 10.43 17.13 6.24
N GLN A 44 11.06 16.17 5.56
CA GLN A 44 11.86 16.37 4.35
C GLN A 44 11.05 15.99 3.10
N PRO A 45 11.16 16.73 2.00
CA PRO A 45 10.51 16.30 0.76
C PRO A 45 11.08 14.95 0.33
N THR A 46 10.25 14.10 -0.23
CA THR A 46 10.72 12.88 -0.86
C THR A 46 11.74 13.20 -1.96
N TYR A 47 12.77 12.40 -2.13
CA TYR A 47 13.83 12.62 -3.13
C TYR A 47 14.41 14.04 -3.12
N ALA A 48 14.69 14.59 -1.93
CA ALA A 48 15.13 15.97 -1.70
C ALA A 48 16.25 16.40 -2.65
N GLY A 49 16.06 17.54 -3.33
CA GLY A 49 17.00 18.14 -4.29
C GLY A 49 17.13 17.37 -5.61
N ARG A 50 16.40 16.27 -5.80
CA ARG A 50 16.57 15.44 -6.99
C ARG A 50 15.90 16.06 -8.24
N VAL A 51 16.71 16.19 -9.29
CA VAL A 51 16.28 16.52 -10.65
C VAL A 51 16.77 15.41 -11.59
N TRP A 52 15.95 14.99 -12.52
CA TRP A 52 16.27 14.01 -13.54
C TRP A 52 15.78 14.49 -14.91
N ASN A 53 16.67 14.51 -15.92
CA ASN A 53 16.38 15.01 -17.27
C ASN A 53 15.71 16.39 -17.28
N GLY A 54 16.10 17.30 -16.37
CA GLY A 54 15.53 18.63 -16.23
C GLY A 54 14.19 18.68 -15.50
N HIS A 55 13.62 17.56 -15.07
CA HIS A 55 12.36 17.47 -14.33
C HIS A 55 12.61 17.30 -12.82
N ARG A 56 11.84 18.00 -12.01
CA ARG A 56 11.88 17.91 -10.54
C ARG A 56 11.27 16.59 -10.09
N ILE A 57 12.09 15.76 -9.43
CA ILE A 57 11.69 14.48 -8.83
C ILE A 57 11.35 14.66 -7.34
N GLU A 58 12.00 15.65 -6.71
CA GLU A 58 11.68 16.04 -5.33
C GLU A 58 10.18 16.19 -5.14
N GLY A 59 9.63 15.66 -4.05
CA GLY A 59 8.22 15.73 -3.73
C GLY A 59 7.36 14.60 -4.31
N LEU A 60 7.87 13.81 -5.27
CA LEU A 60 7.13 12.66 -5.81
C LEU A 60 7.13 11.45 -4.86
N LEU A 61 6.12 10.60 -4.96
CA LEU A 61 6.00 9.34 -4.21
C LEU A 61 5.91 8.17 -5.21
N LEU A 62 7.08 7.73 -5.75
CA LEU A 62 7.13 6.60 -6.66
C LEU A 62 6.74 5.31 -5.93
N ASN A 63 5.88 4.53 -6.57
CA ASN A 63 5.24 3.39 -5.91
C ASN A 63 5.08 2.18 -6.82
N ALA A 64 4.64 1.06 -6.22
CA ALA A 64 4.23 -0.13 -6.95
C ALA A 64 2.95 -0.69 -6.33
N ARG A 65 2.10 -1.28 -7.18
CA ARG A 65 0.86 -1.91 -6.76
C ARG A 65 1.15 -3.34 -6.31
N LEU A 66 1.20 -3.57 -5.01
CA LEU A 66 1.60 -4.83 -4.39
C LEU A 66 0.48 -5.41 -3.51
N VAL A 67 -0.77 -5.25 -3.93
CA VAL A 67 -1.98 -5.48 -3.13
C VAL A 67 -2.11 -6.89 -2.56
N GLN A 68 -1.45 -7.88 -3.17
CA GLN A 68 -1.52 -9.27 -2.74
C GLN A 68 -0.55 -9.63 -1.60
N GLY A 69 0.25 -8.69 -1.11
CA GLY A 69 1.18 -8.94 0.02
C GLY A 69 0.52 -9.43 1.30
N ILE A 70 -0.80 -9.25 1.42
CA ILE A 70 -1.61 -9.65 2.58
C ILE A 70 -2.81 -10.54 2.18
N PHE A 71 -2.80 -11.15 1.03
CA PHE A 71 -3.90 -11.98 0.51
C PHE A 71 -4.21 -13.20 1.41
N ASP A 72 -5.52 -13.47 1.64
CA ASP A 72 -5.99 -14.62 2.40
C ASP A 72 -7.43 -15.00 2.02
N ASP A 73 -7.58 -15.93 1.08
CA ASP A 73 -8.87 -16.40 0.58
C ASP A 73 -9.57 -17.31 1.60
N GLN A 74 -10.76 -16.91 2.01
CA GLN A 74 -11.60 -17.65 2.98
C GLN A 74 -12.61 -18.58 2.29
N ASN A 75 -12.70 -18.57 0.96
CA ASN A 75 -13.61 -19.44 0.25
C ASN A 75 -12.97 -20.84 0.06
N PRO A 76 -13.49 -21.89 0.68
CA PRO A 76 -12.93 -23.25 0.56
C PRO A 76 -12.99 -23.80 -0.88
N GLN A 77 -13.82 -23.23 -1.75
CA GLN A 77 -13.93 -23.65 -3.14
C GLN A 77 -12.84 -23.04 -4.03
N THR A 78 -12.19 -21.95 -3.59
CA THR A 78 -11.19 -21.22 -4.38
C THR A 78 -9.79 -21.20 -3.77
N VAL A 79 -9.65 -21.39 -2.46
CA VAL A 79 -8.36 -21.33 -1.76
C VAL A 79 -7.27 -22.21 -2.37
N ALA A 80 -7.62 -23.39 -2.92
CA ALA A 80 -6.67 -24.28 -3.56
C ALA A 80 -6.07 -23.73 -4.87
N ARG A 81 -6.65 -22.68 -5.48
CA ARG A 81 -6.09 -22.01 -6.67
C ARG A 81 -4.77 -21.30 -6.37
N TRP A 82 -4.55 -20.93 -5.12
CA TRP A 82 -3.42 -20.13 -4.65
C TRP A 82 -2.26 -20.97 -4.12
N ASN A 83 -2.31 -22.28 -4.30
CA ASN A 83 -1.28 -23.19 -3.81
C ASN A 83 0.10 -22.84 -4.36
N TYR A 84 1.09 -22.79 -3.49
CA TYR A 84 2.49 -22.67 -3.89
C TYR A 84 2.93 -23.90 -4.69
N PRO A 85 3.68 -23.71 -5.79
CA PRO A 85 4.11 -24.84 -6.65
C PRO A 85 4.97 -25.87 -5.93
N ASP A 86 5.75 -25.45 -4.93
CA ASP A 86 6.69 -26.28 -4.19
C ASP A 86 6.04 -27.11 -3.06
N THR A 87 4.98 -26.58 -2.45
CA THR A 87 4.32 -27.24 -1.30
C THR A 87 2.95 -27.84 -1.63
N GLY A 88 2.34 -27.40 -2.75
CA GLY A 88 0.97 -27.77 -3.10
C GLY A 88 -0.10 -27.24 -2.14
N LYS A 89 0.22 -26.20 -1.33
CA LYS A 89 -0.69 -25.59 -0.36
C LYS A 89 -0.55 -24.08 -0.36
N TRP A 90 -1.66 -23.37 -0.11
CA TRP A 90 -1.63 -21.95 0.20
C TRP A 90 -1.17 -21.72 1.64
N ASP A 91 -0.33 -20.71 1.84
CA ASP A 91 0.14 -20.23 3.15
C ASP A 91 0.19 -18.70 3.15
N ALA A 92 -0.83 -18.07 3.74
CA ALA A 92 -0.95 -16.61 3.81
C ALA A 92 0.17 -15.97 4.67
N ASP A 93 0.64 -16.67 5.69
CA ASP A 93 1.76 -16.18 6.51
C ASP A 93 3.09 -16.27 5.78
N ARG A 94 3.31 -17.31 4.96
CA ARG A 94 4.46 -17.41 4.04
C ARG A 94 4.46 -16.26 3.05
N ASN A 95 3.33 -15.99 2.41
CA ASN A 95 3.18 -14.88 1.47
C ASN A 95 3.59 -13.55 2.11
N THR A 96 3.09 -13.27 3.32
CA THR A 96 3.45 -12.06 4.06
C THR A 96 4.94 -12.04 4.47
N ARG A 97 5.53 -13.16 4.89
CA ARG A 97 6.97 -13.23 5.21
C ARG A 97 7.85 -12.96 4.00
N GLU A 98 7.53 -13.55 2.85
CA GLU A 98 8.27 -13.34 1.59
C GLU A 98 8.15 -11.90 1.10
N PHE A 99 6.96 -11.29 1.20
CA PHE A 99 6.73 -9.88 0.93
C PHE A 99 7.65 -8.98 1.78
N ILE A 100 7.64 -9.18 3.10
CA ILE A 100 8.44 -8.41 4.05
C ILE A 100 9.95 -8.56 3.77
N ALA A 101 10.39 -9.76 3.39
CA ALA A 101 11.77 -10.05 3.07
C ALA A 101 12.25 -9.32 1.80
N ALA A 102 11.37 -9.04 0.84
CA ALA A 102 11.69 -8.33 -0.39
C ALA A 102 11.72 -6.79 -0.25
N MET A 103 11.03 -6.23 0.74
CA MET A 103 10.90 -4.77 0.92
C MET A 103 12.24 -4.02 0.98
N PRO A 104 13.31 -4.51 1.64
CA PRO A 104 14.60 -3.82 1.65
C PRO A 104 15.21 -3.64 0.26
N ASP A 105 15.05 -4.63 -0.62
CA ASP A 105 15.57 -4.56 -1.98
C ASP A 105 14.83 -3.52 -2.84
N TRP A 106 13.52 -3.40 -2.65
CA TRP A 106 12.72 -2.35 -3.31
C TRP A 106 13.13 -0.96 -2.82
N ARG A 107 13.26 -0.81 -1.50
CA ARG A 107 13.65 0.46 -0.89
C ARG A 107 15.05 0.91 -1.30
N ALA A 108 16.00 -0.01 -1.37
CA ALA A 108 17.38 0.27 -1.79
C ALA A 108 17.46 0.79 -3.24
N ARG A 109 16.46 0.48 -4.08
CA ARG A 109 16.35 0.98 -5.45
C ARG A 109 15.48 2.23 -5.58
N GLY A 110 15.16 2.89 -4.48
CA GLY A 110 14.45 4.17 -4.47
C GLY A 110 12.93 4.09 -4.42
N LEU A 111 12.32 2.90 -4.31
CA LEU A 111 10.87 2.81 -4.14
C LEU A 111 10.48 3.27 -2.73
N LEU A 112 9.66 4.32 -2.63
CA LEU A 112 9.23 4.89 -1.35
C LEU A 112 7.84 4.48 -0.92
N ALA A 113 7.01 3.94 -1.82
CA ALA A 113 5.65 3.54 -1.46
C ALA A 113 5.21 2.28 -2.19
N PHE A 114 4.20 1.63 -1.63
CA PHE A 114 3.49 0.53 -2.28
C PHE A 114 2.02 0.52 -1.87
N THR A 115 1.15 0.03 -2.76
CA THR A 115 -0.28 -0.18 -2.47
C THR A 115 -0.49 -1.57 -1.87
N LEU A 116 -1.28 -1.62 -0.80
CA LEU A 116 -1.72 -2.85 -0.13
C LEU A 116 -3.23 -2.75 0.13
N ASN A 117 -3.98 -3.85 0.01
CA ASN A 117 -5.43 -3.81 0.20
C ASN A 117 -5.90 -4.62 1.41
N LEU A 118 -6.87 -4.07 2.14
CA LEU A 118 -7.59 -4.78 3.21
C LEU A 118 -8.69 -5.69 2.67
N GLN A 119 -9.13 -5.46 1.43
CA GLN A 119 -10.13 -6.28 0.78
C GLN A 119 -9.79 -6.45 -0.69
N GLY A 120 -10.07 -7.64 -1.24
CA GLY A 120 -10.03 -7.90 -2.66
C GLY A 120 -8.64 -7.97 -3.28
N GLY A 121 -8.50 -7.29 -4.40
CA GLY A 121 -7.44 -7.47 -5.36
C GLY A 121 -7.82 -8.50 -6.42
N SER A 122 -7.20 -8.42 -7.59
CA SER A 122 -7.41 -9.38 -8.69
C SER A 122 -6.25 -10.38 -8.70
N PRO A 123 -6.33 -11.49 -7.91
CA PRO A 123 -5.20 -12.40 -7.69
C PRO A 123 -4.83 -13.25 -8.89
N GLU A 124 -5.56 -13.16 -9.99
CA GLU A 124 -5.28 -13.80 -11.28
C GLU A 124 -4.81 -12.78 -12.35
N GLY A 125 -4.51 -11.54 -11.95
CA GLY A 125 -4.26 -10.42 -12.84
C GLY A 125 -5.53 -9.59 -13.05
N TYR A 126 -5.98 -9.38 -14.29
CA TYR A 126 -7.31 -8.82 -14.55
C TYR A 126 -8.36 -9.91 -14.39
N SER A 127 -9.08 -9.91 -13.29
CA SER A 127 -10.07 -10.94 -12.96
C SER A 127 -11.48 -10.47 -13.32
N HIS A 128 -12.15 -11.18 -14.22
CA HIS A 128 -13.53 -10.86 -14.61
C HIS A 128 -14.57 -11.27 -13.57
N GLY A 129 -14.28 -12.26 -12.75
CA GLY A 129 -15.12 -12.70 -11.62
C GLY A 129 -14.27 -12.78 -10.35
N GLN A 130 -14.90 -12.64 -9.19
CA GLN A 130 -14.21 -12.67 -7.91
C GLN A 130 -14.90 -13.65 -6.94
N PRO A 131 -14.82 -14.97 -7.19
CA PRO A 131 -15.47 -15.97 -6.35
C PRO A 131 -14.75 -16.21 -5.02
N TRP A 132 -13.52 -15.76 -4.88
CA TRP A 132 -12.76 -15.80 -3.63
C TRP A 132 -13.28 -14.80 -2.60
N ILE A 133 -12.95 -14.99 -1.35
CA ILE A 133 -13.30 -14.08 -0.25
C ILE A 133 -11.99 -13.63 0.41
N ASN A 134 -11.43 -12.51 -0.07
CA ASN A 134 -10.28 -11.87 0.55
C ASN A 134 -10.72 -10.58 1.23
N SER A 135 -10.91 -10.62 2.55
CA SER A 135 -11.38 -9.48 3.33
C SER A 135 -10.75 -9.46 4.72
N ALA A 136 -10.24 -8.31 5.12
CA ALA A 136 -9.80 -8.02 6.49
C ALA A 136 -10.97 -7.77 7.44
N PHE A 137 -12.20 -7.73 6.91
CA PHE A 137 -13.41 -7.39 7.64
C PHE A 137 -14.33 -8.61 7.74
N ASN A 138 -14.95 -8.76 8.91
CA ASN A 138 -16.11 -9.61 9.09
C ASN A 138 -17.36 -8.96 8.49
N PRO A 139 -18.46 -9.71 8.27
CA PRO A 139 -19.68 -9.17 7.65
C PRO A 139 -20.28 -7.95 8.35
N ASP A 140 -20.06 -7.77 9.64
CA ASP A 140 -20.53 -6.64 10.44
C ASP A 140 -19.58 -5.44 10.44
N GLY A 141 -18.46 -5.50 9.74
CA GLY A 141 -17.41 -4.47 9.69
C GLY A 141 -16.41 -4.51 10.83
N SER A 142 -16.43 -5.53 11.70
CA SER A 142 -15.37 -5.78 12.67
C SER A 142 -14.11 -6.32 11.97
N LEU A 143 -12.94 -6.14 12.62
CA LEU A 143 -11.65 -6.50 12.04
C LEU A 143 -11.34 -7.99 12.27
N ARG A 144 -10.82 -8.67 11.25
CA ARG A 144 -10.26 -10.01 11.39
C ARG A 144 -8.86 -9.94 12.01
N ALA A 145 -8.71 -10.56 13.18
CA ALA A 145 -7.48 -10.49 13.97
C ALA A 145 -6.26 -11.08 13.24
N ASP A 146 -6.41 -12.20 12.54
CA ASP A 146 -5.38 -12.87 11.77
C ASP A 146 -4.86 -11.99 10.60
N TYR A 147 -5.79 -11.33 9.88
CA TYR A 147 -5.46 -10.44 8.78
C TYR A 147 -4.71 -9.20 9.29
N PHE A 148 -5.21 -8.57 10.36
CA PHE A 148 -4.57 -7.40 10.95
C PHE A 148 -3.22 -7.72 11.64
N SER A 149 -3.02 -8.94 12.11
CA SER A 149 -1.72 -9.40 12.60
C SER A 149 -0.67 -9.45 11.48
N ARG A 150 -1.05 -9.89 10.27
CA ARG A 150 -0.19 -9.84 9.09
C ARG A 150 0.07 -8.41 8.63
N LEU A 151 -0.97 -7.58 8.59
CA LEU A 151 -0.84 -6.14 8.29
C LEU A 151 0.16 -5.46 9.22
N GLU A 152 0.07 -5.71 10.53
CA GLU A 152 0.97 -5.13 11.53
C GLU A 152 2.44 -5.41 11.23
N LYS A 153 2.78 -6.64 10.82
CA LYS A 153 4.15 -7.03 10.44
C LYS A 153 4.65 -6.23 9.24
N ILE A 154 3.80 -6.04 8.22
CA ILE A 154 4.15 -5.25 7.03
C ILE A 154 4.31 -3.77 7.38
N LEU A 155 3.37 -3.18 8.14
CA LEU A 155 3.44 -1.78 8.53
C LEU A 155 4.66 -1.48 9.41
N ASN A 156 5.02 -2.37 10.33
CA ASN A 156 6.24 -2.24 11.12
C ASN A 156 7.48 -2.21 10.22
N ARG A 157 7.57 -3.14 9.25
CA ARG A 157 8.71 -3.16 8.33
C ARG A 157 8.77 -1.94 7.42
N ALA A 158 7.62 -1.47 6.94
CA ALA A 158 7.54 -0.22 6.15
C ALA A 158 8.01 0.99 6.97
N ASP A 159 7.59 1.08 8.23
CA ASP A 159 7.99 2.15 9.16
C ASP A 159 9.52 2.15 9.38
N GLU A 160 10.13 0.99 9.63
CA GLU A 160 11.59 0.83 9.78
C GLU A 160 12.38 1.25 8.52
N LEU A 161 11.83 0.97 7.34
CA LEU A 161 12.49 1.25 6.06
C LEU A 161 12.25 2.67 5.52
N GLY A 162 11.43 3.49 6.19
CA GLY A 162 11.07 4.81 5.69
C GLY A 162 10.12 4.74 4.48
N MET A 163 9.30 3.69 4.38
CA MET A 163 8.34 3.50 3.28
C MET A 163 6.93 3.89 3.68
N VAL A 164 6.17 4.41 2.70
CA VAL A 164 4.76 4.77 2.83
C VAL A 164 3.88 3.63 2.30
N VAL A 165 2.83 3.29 3.04
CA VAL A 165 1.84 2.32 2.60
C VAL A 165 0.59 3.05 2.12
N ILE A 166 0.21 2.84 0.85
CA ILE A 166 -1.06 3.25 0.28
C ILE A 166 -2.04 2.12 0.60
N LEU A 167 -2.84 2.28 1.64
CA LEU A 167 -3.71 1.21 2.14
C LEU A 167 -5.12 1.35 1.58
N GLY A 168 -5.48 0.47 0.65
CA GLY A 168 -6.82 0.33 0.11
C GLY A 168 -7.75 -0.38 1.11
N TYR A 169 -8.92 0.21 1.40
CA TYR A 169 -9.87 -0.43 2.31
C TYR A 169 -10.79 -1.39 1.58
N PHE A 170 -11.40 -0.99 0.46
CA PHE A 170 -12.38 -1.80 -0.23
C PHE A 170 -12.00 -2.07 -1.69
N TYR A 171 -12.55 -3.15 -2.22
CA TYR A 171 -12.33 -3.55 -3.61
C TYR A 171 -13.66 -3.97 -4.25
N GLN A 172 -13.88 -3.57 -5.51
CA GLN A 172 -15.06 -3.96 -6.26
C GLN A 172 -15.19 -5.50 -6.33
N GLY A 173 -16.42 -6.00 -6.22
CA GLY A 173 -16.69 -7.43 -6.20
C GLY A 173 -16.34 -8.15 -4.90
N GLN A 174 -15.92 -7.43 -3.86
CA GLN A 174 -15.68 -7.96 -2.51
C GLN A 174 -16.49 -7.23 -1.42
N ASP A 175 -17.04 -6.05 -1.72
CA ASP A 175 -17.82 -5.27 -0.76
C ASP A 175 -19.14 -5.95 -0.34
N HIS A 176 -19.63 -6.92 -1.12
CA HIS A 176 -20.79 -7.77 -0.78
C HIS A 176 -20.56 -8.64 0.48
N VAL A 177 -19.32 -8.83 0.92
CA VAL A 177 -19.00 -9.49 2.19
C VAL A 177 -19.56 -8.70 3.39
N LEU A 178 -19.66 -7.38 3.26
CA LEU A 178 -20.23 -6.51 4.28
C LEU A 178 -21.76 -6.47 4.16
N THR A 179 -22.45 -6.68 5.27
CA THR A 179 -23.91 -6.88 5.29
C THR A 179 -24.72 -5.68 4.82
N ASN A 180 -24.21 -4.46 5.00
CA ASN A 180 -24.89 -3.22 4.64
C ASN A 180 -23.96 -2.00 4.78
N GLU A 181 -24.48 -0.82 4.45
CA GLU A 181 -23.73 0.45 4.53
C GLU A 181 -23.21 0.75 5.95
N THR A 182 -23.97 0.39 7.00
CA THR A 182 -23.52 0.57 8.39
C THR A 182 -22.28 -0.28 8.69
N ALA A 183 -22.20 -1.49 8.13
CA ALA A 183 -21.01 -2.34 8.24
C ALA A 183 -19.81 -1.74 7.50
N VAL A 184 -20.02 -1.14 6.32
CA VAL A 184 -18.98 -0.41 5.58
C VAL A 184 -18.44 0.75 6.42
N ILE A 185 -19.31 1.58 6.97
CA ILE A 185 -18.94 2.71 7.85
C ILE A 185 -18.15 2.22 9.07
N ARG A 186 -18.61 1.13 9.70
CA ARG A 186 -17.92 0.52 10.85
C ARG A 186 -16.54 -0.03 10.46
N ALA A 187 -16.41 -0.64 9.29
CA ALA A 187 -15.14 -1.12 8.78
C ALA A 187 -14.12 0.02 8.61
N VAL A 188 -14.54 1.16 8.03
CA VAL A 188 -13.71 2.38 7.92
C VAL A 188 -13.29 2.87 9.30
N ASP A 189 -14.24 2.99 10.25
CA ASP A 189 -13.94 3.46 11.60
C ASP A 189 -12.96 2.56 12.33
N ASN A 190 -13.16 1.25 12.24
CA ASN A 190 -12.34 0.27 12.93
C ASN A 190 -10.93 0.23 12.34
N ALA A 191 -10.78 0.18 11.01
CA ALA A 191 -9.47 0.18 10.35
C ALA A 191 -8.70 1.47 10.63
N THR A 192 -9.34 2.64 10.45
CA THR A 192 -8.74 3.94 10.73
C THR A 192 -8.34 4.06 12.21
N GLY A 193 -9.23 3.63 13.14
CA GLY A 193 -8.94 3.61 14.57
C GLY A 193 -7.77 2.72 14.91
N TRP A 194 -7.71 1.51 14.35
CA TRP A 194 -6.64 0.55 14.59
C TRP A 194 -5.27 1.10 14.17
N ILE A 195 -5.19 1.78 13.01
CA ILE A 195 -3.96 2.41 12.51
C ILE A 195 -3.52 3.55 13.45
N LEU A 196 -4.46 4.45 13.80
CA LEU A 196 -4.19 5.59 14.67
C LEU A 196 -3.82 5.19 16.10
N ASP A 197 -4.50 4.19 16.68
CA ASP A 197 -4.25 3.70 18.05
C ASP A 197 -2.86 3.05 18.17
N ARG A 198 -2.29 2.53 17.05
CA ARG A 198 -0.91 2.01 16.97
C ARG A 198 0.10 3.06 16.53
N ASN A 199 -0.34 4.31 16.40
CA ASN A 199 0.50 5.46 16.04
C ASN A 199 1.22 5.29 14.68
N TYR A 200 0.68 4.53 13.71
CA TYR A 200 1.24 4.49 12.36
C TYR A 200 1.02 5.82 11.65
N ARG A 201 2.11 6.44 11.18
CA ARG A 201 2.13 7.73 10.51
C ARG A 201 2.66 7.67 9.08
N ASN A 202 3.01 6.49 8.62
CA ASN A 202 3.50 6.20 7.28
C ASN A 202 2.42 5.54 6.38
N VAL A 203 1.15 5.73 6.71
CA VAL A 203 0.02 5.17 5.98
C VAL A 203 -0.82 6.29 5.40
N ILE A 204 -1.15 6.21 4.10
CA ILE A 204 -2.16 7.02 3.43
C ILE A 204 -3.27 6.09 2.92
N ILE A 205 -4.51 6.59 2.85
CA ILE A 205 -5.68 5.76 2.64
C ILE A 205 -6.23 5.93 1.23
N GLU A 206 -6.44 4.81 0.54
CA GLU A 206 -7.34 4.67 -0.59
C GLU A 206 -8.65 4.08 -0.07
N ILE A 207 -9.76 4.84 -0.07
CA ILE A 207 -11.04 4.34 0.46
C ILE A 207 -11.44 3.08 -0.27
N ASN A 208 -11.47 3.12 -1.60
CA ASN A 208 -11.73 1.94 -2.41
C ASN A 208 -11.07 2.04 -3.79
N ASN A 209 -10.72 0.88 -4.29
CA ASN A 209 -10.18 0.74 -5.63
C ASN A 209 -11.26 1.04 -6.66
N GLU A 210 -11.00 2.00 -7.56
CA GLU A 210 -11.88 2.31 -8.69
C GLU A 210 -13.35 2.49 -8.27
N CYS A 211 -13.63 3.55 -7.55
CA CYS A 211 -14.96 3.81 -6.97
C CYS A 211 -16.09 3.86 -8.02
N ASP A 212 -15.76 4.03 -9.31
CA ASP A 212 -16.67 4.02 -10.44
C ASP A 212 -16.96 2.62 -11.00
N GLN A 213 -16.39 1.57 -10.44
CA GLN A 213 -16.73 0.19 -10.74
C GLN A 213 -17.97 -0.28 -9.95
N HIS A 214 -18.36 -1.56 -10.13
CA HIS A 214 -19.55 -2.11 -9.52
C HIS A 214 -19.36 -2.37 -8.01
N TYR A 215 -19.83 -1.42 -7.19
CA TYR A 215 -19.96 -1.58 -5.75
C TYR A 215 -21.45 -1.78 -5.38
N VAL A 216 -21.73 -2.75 -4.51
CA VAL A 216 -23.08 -3.04 -4.00
C VAL A 216 -23.53 -1.92 -3.05
N ASN A 217 -22.63 -1.42 -2.21
CA ASN A 217 -22.92 -0.39 -1.22
C ASN A 217 -22.78 1.02 -1.82
N ALA A 218 -23.88 1.78 -1.86
CA ALA A 218 -23.95 3.10 -2.50
C ALA A 218 -22.94 4.11 -1.93
N ILE A 219 -22.54 4.00 -0.66
CA ILE A 219 -21.56 4.89 -0.03
C ILE A 219 -20.15 4.73 -0.62
N LEU A 220 -19.86 3.62 -1.31
CA LEU A 220 -18.58 3.34 -2.01
C LEU A 220 -18.60 3.86 -3.46
N GLN A 221 -19.74 4.32 -3.97
CA GLN A 221 -19.87 4.80 -5.35
C GLN A 221 -19.42 6.26 -5.49
N PRO A 222 -19.09 6.72 -6.72
CA PRO A 222 -18.52 8.04 -6.99
C PRO A 222 -19.28 9.22 -6.38
N GLN A 223 -20.60 9.09 -6.25
CA GLN A 223 -21.46 10.17 -5.74
C GLN A 223 -21.27 10.41 -4.25
N ARG A 224 -20.89 9.36 -3.49
CA ARG A 224 -20.89 9.38 -2.02
C ARG A 224 -19.56 9.03 -1.35
N VAL A 225 -18.60 8.47 -2.07
CA VAL A 225 -17.31 8.01 -1.50
C VAL A 225 -16.56 9.12 -0.75
N HIS A 226 -16.75 10.39 -1.11
CA HIS A 226 -16.19 11.54 -0.40
C HIS A 226 -16.63 11.65 1.06
N GLU A 227 -17.80 11.07 1.41
CA GLU A 227 -18.27 10.99 2.80
C GLU A 227 -17.31 10.15 3.65
N LEU A 228 -16.77 9.03 3.08
CA LEU A 228 -15.81 8.17 3.74
C LEU A 228 -14.42 8.80 3.78
N ILE A 229 -13.99 9.52 2.74
CA ILE A 229 -12.76 10.32 2.76
C ILE A 229 -12.81 11.29 3.97
N SER A 230 -13.87 12.10 4.05
CA SER A 230 -14.07 13.05 5.15
C SER A 230 -14.12 12.37 6.52
N ARG A 231 -14.65 11.14 6.59
CA ARG A 231 -14.73 10.36 7.83
C ARG A 231 -13.35 9.95 8.33
N VAL A 232 -12.47 9.48 7.44
CA VAL A 232 -11.07 9.16 7.77
C VAL A 232 -10.33 10.40 8.27
N GLN A 233 -10.42 11.51 7.55
CA GLN A 233 -9.76 12.78 7.88
C GLN A 233 -10.19 13.35 9.23
N LYS A 234 -11.47 13.20 9.60
CA LYS A 234 -12.02 13.70 10.88
C LYS A 234 -11.59 12.85 12.08
N LYS A 235 -11.16 11.60 11.86
CA LYS A 235 -10.71 10.74 12.95
C LYS A 235 -9.26 11.04 13.30
N GLN A 236 -9.02 11.43 14.56
CA GLN A 236 -7.71 11.90 15.03
C GLN A 236 -7.24 11.20 16.29
N ARG A 237 -5.93 11.13 16.47
CA ARG A 237 -5.26 10.75 17.73
C ARG A 237 -4.07 11.68 17.97
N GLY A 238 -4.07 12.37 19.11
CA GLY A 238 -3.02 13.32 19.43
C GLY A 238 -2.80 14.43 18.39
N GLY A 239 -3.88 14.88 17.74
CA GLY A 239 -3.84 15.90 16.68
C GLY A 239 -3.41 15.38 15.31
N PHE A 240 -3.08 14.09 15.17
CA PHE A 240 -2.74 13.45 13.89
C PHE A 240 -3.96 12.76 13.28
N HIS A 241 -4.12 12.88 11.96
CA HIS A 241 -5.10 12.16 11.14
C HIS A 241 -4.42 11.55 9.91
N LEU A 242 -5.06 10.55 9.31
CA LEU A 242 -4.56 9.92 8.08
C LEU A 242 -4.99 10.73 6.86
N LEU A 243 -4.09 10.85 5.88
CA LEU A 243 -4.38 11.41 4.57
C LEU A 243 -5.22 10.41 3.78
N ALA A 244 -6.27 10.88 3.08
CA ALA A 244 -7.21 10.00 2.39
C ALA A 244 -7.58 10.49 0.99
N SER A 245 -7.78 9.53 0.10
CA SER A 245 -8.27 9.68 -1.27
C SER A 245 -9.05 8.43 -1.69
N THR A 246 -9.44 8.35 -2.96
CA THR A 246 -9.95 7.15 -3.63
C THR A 246 -9.58 7.19 -5.11
N SER A 247 -9.50 6.04 -5.79
CA SER A 247 -9.19 5.99 -7.22
C SER A 247 -10.43 5.84 -8.09
N TYR A 248 -10.23 6.13 -9.38
CA TYR A 248 -11.14 5.84 -10.49
C TYR A 248 -10.45 4.89 -11.47
N SER A 249 -11.22 4.13 -12.25
CA SER A 249 -10.70 3.22 -13.28
C SER A 249 -10.00 3.92 -14.46
N GLY A 250 -10.07 5.24 -14.48
CA GLY A 250 -9.41 6.08 -15.49
C GLY A 250 -8.64 7.25 -14.85
N PRO A 251 -7.91 8.00 -15.68
CA PRO A 251 -7.00 9.02 -15.21
C PRO A 251 -7.66 10.36 -14.84
N LEU A 252 -9.00 10.42 -14.72
CA LEU A 252 -9.72 11.65 -14.37
C LEU A 252 -10.79 11.39 -13.29
N PRO A 253 -10.60 11.91 -12.07
CA PRO A 253 -11.58 11.82 -10.99
C PRO A 253 -12.72 12.83 -11.17
N LYS A 254 -13.79 12.69 -10.36
CA LYS A 254 -14.87 13.68 -10.28
C LYS A 254 -14.57 14.76 -9.24
N GLU A 255 -15.23 15.90 -9.41
CA GLU A 255 -15.02 17.12 -8.60
C GLU A 255 -15.18 16.88 -7.10
N ASN A 256 -16.20 16.11 -6.67
CA ASN A 256 -16.44 15.84 -5.26
C ASN A 256 -15.30 15.10 -4.58
N VAL A 257 -14.55 14.24 -5.31
CA VAL A 257 -13.35 13.60 -4.81
C VAL A 257 -12.18 14.58 -4.83
N VAL A 258 -11.97 15.32 -5.95
CA VAL A 258 -10.90 16.31 -6.05
C VAL A 258 -10.97 17.35 -4.93
N THR A 259 -12.18 17.81 -4.60
CA THR A 259 -12.41 18.80 -3.53
C THR A 259 -12.07 18.24 -2.15
N ASN A 260 -12.49 17.01 -1.84
CA ASN A 260 -12.41 16.46 -0.47
C ASN A 260 -11.13 15.67 -0.19
N ALA A 261 -10.45 15.12 -1.19
CA ALA A 261 -9.25 14.31 -0.99
C ALA A 261 -8.01 15.16 -0.61
N ASP A 262 -7.08 14.59 0.15
CA ASP A 262 -5.80 15.22 0.50
C ASP A 262 -4.80 15.16 -0.65
N PHE A 263 -4.87 14.13 -1.48
CA PHE A 263 -4.09 13.90 -2.70
C PHE A 263 -4.99 13.28 -3.75
N ILE A 264 -4.63 13.38 -5.02
CA ILE A 264 -5.45 12.83 -6.10
C ILE A 264 -4.88 11.49 -6.54
N LEU A 265 -5.67 10.43 -6.38
CA LEU A 265 -5.32 9.07 -6.74
C LEU A 265 -6.00 8.70 -8.06
N VAL A 266 -5.22 8.19 -9.03
CA VAL A 266 -5.71 7.85 -10.37
C VAL A 266 -5.03 6.61 -10.92
N HIS A 267 -5.70 5.93 -11.86
CA HIS A 267 -5.19 4.79 -12.61
C HIS A 267 -4.95 5.15 -14.07
N ALA A 268 -4.02 4.46 -14.70
CA ALA A 268 -3.67 4.66 -16.10
C ALA A 268 -3.65 3.37 -16.93
N ASN A 269 -4.28 2.31 -16.44
CA ASN A 269 -4.35 1.02 -17.15
C ASN A 269 -4.87 1.18 -18.57
N GLY A 270 -4.19 0.54 -19.54
CA GLY A 270 -4.56 0.58 -20.95
C GLY A 270 -4.32 1.93 -21.65
N VAL A 271 -3.73 2.93 -20.99
CA VAL A 271 -3.35 4.20 -21.63
C VAL A 271 -2.07 4.01 -22.42
N LYS A 272 -2.21 3.82 -23.76
CA LYS A 272 -1.08 3.55 -24.65
C LYS A 272 -0.34 4.80 -25.13
N ASN A 273 -0.93 5.97 -25.00
CA ASN A 273 -0.32 7.23 -25.43
C ASN A 273 0.12 8.06 -24.20
N PRO A 274 1.42 8.18 -23.93
CA PRO A 274 1.94 8.92 -22.77
C PRO A 274 1.48 10.37 -22.69
N ALA A 275 1.21 11.04 -23.83
CA ALA A 275 0.68 12.41 -23.82
C ALA A 275 -0.65 12.53 -23.06
N ARG A 276 -1.48 11.47 -23.03
CA ARG A 276 -2.74 11.44 -22.27
C ARG A 276 -2.50 11.46 -20.76
N ILE A 277 -1.37 10.91 -20.28
CA ILE A 277 -0.97 11.00 -18.88
C ILE A 277 -0.70 12.45 -18.51
N THR A 278 0.15 13.12 -19.30
CA THR A 278 0.48 14.55 -19.11
C THR A 278 -0.78 15.43 -19.17
N ASP A 279 -1.64 15.23 -20.17
CA ASP A 279 -2.91 15.94 -20.30
C ASP A 279 -3.83 15.76 -19.10
N SER A 280 -3.88 14.52 -18.56
CA SER A 280 -4.69 14.22 -17.36
C SER A 280 -4.18 14.94 -16.14
N VAL A 281 -2.86 14.99 -15.93
CA VAL A 281 -2.25 15.74 -14.83
C VAL A 281 -2.63 17.23 -14.89
N PHE A 282 -2.52 17.86 -16.06
CA PHE A 282 -2.91 19.27 -16.22
C PHE A 282 -4.40 19.50 -15.99
N LYS A 283 -5.27 18.62 -16.48
CA LYS A 283 -6.72 18.70 -16.23
C LYS A 283 -7.05 18.56 -14.75
N ILE A 284 -6.43 17.63 -14.05
CA ILE A 284 -6.63 17.43 -12.60
C ILE A 284 -6.18 18.69 -11.84
N ARG A 285 -5.01 19.25 -12.16
CA ARG A 285 -4.55 20.51 -11.53
C ARG A 285 -5.54 21.65 -11.72
N ALA A 286 -6.12 21.77 -12.92
CA ALA A 286 -7.13 22.77 -13.19
C ALA A 286 -8.43 22.59 -12.39
N MET A 287 -8.73 21.37 -11.91
CA MET A 287 -9.88 21.09 -11.04
C MET A 287 -9.59 21.40 -9.56
N CYS A 288 -8.31 21.48 -9.16
CA CYS A 288 -7.92 21.67 -7.77
C CYS A 288 -7.95 23.15 -7.40
N GLU A 289 -8.73 23.56 -6.40
CA GLU A 289 -8.69 24.93 -5.84
C GLU A 289 -7.34 25.25 -5.18
N LYS A 290 -6.71 24.24 -4.59
CA LYS A 290 -5.38 24.33 -3.99
C LYS A 290 -4.49 23.23 -4.56
N PRO A 291 -3.18 23.48 -4.70
CA PRO A 291 -2.25 22.44 -5.15
C PRO A 291 -2.32 21.19 -4.28
N LYS A 292 -2.42 20.02 -4.91
CA LYS A 292 -2.43 18.69 -4.28
C LYS A 292 -1.51 17.74 -5.05
N PRO A 293 -0.85 16.78 -4.39
CA PRO A 293 -0.11 15.77 -5.11
C PRO A 293 -1.04 14.92 -5.99
N ILE A 294 -0.56 14.59 -7.19
CA ILE A 294 -1.22 13.64 -8.08
C ILE A 294 -0.39 12.34 -8.07
N LEU A 295 -1.06 11.24 -7.80
CA LEU A 295 -0.42 9.93 -7.63
C LEU A 295 -1.13 8.90 -8.50
N PHE A 296 -0.46 8.41 -9.53
CA PHE A 296 -0.84 7.19 -10.23
C PHE A 296 -0.36 6.01 -9.37
N ASN A 297 -1.27 5.17 -8.89
CA ASN A 297 -0.91 3.96 -8.13
C ASN A 297 -1.17 2.67 -8.89
N GLU A 298 -1.62 2.77 -10.15
CA GLU A 298 -1.85 1.64 -11.02
C GLU A 298 -1.70 2.04 -12.50
N ASP A 299 -0.66 1.50 -13.17
CA ASP A 299 -0.45 1.63 -14.61
C ASP A 299 0.24 0.38 -15.13
N ASP A 300 -0.39 -0.27 -16.12
CA ASP A 300 0.06 -1.53 -16.73
C ASP A 300 0.94 -1.36 -17.98
N ASN A 301 1.51 -0.18 -18.17
CA ASN A 301 2.40 0.12 -19.28
C ASN A 301 3.87 -0.10 -18.90
N TYR A 302 4.55 -1.07 -19.51
CA TYR A 302 5.91 -1.52 -19.18
C TYR A 302 6.96 -1.20 -20.24
N ASN A 303 6.68 -0.35 -21.19
CA ASN A 303 7.62 0.00 -22.28
C ASN A 303 8.73 0.95 -21.77
N PHE A 304 9.44 0.54 -20.73
CA PHE A 304 10.47 1.34 -20.06
C PHE A 304 11.72 1.59 -20.92
N ASP A 305 11.94 0.77 -21.95
CA ASP A 305 12.99 0.91 -22.96
C ASP A 305 12.71 2.05 -23.96
N GLN A 306 11.45 2.50 -24.06
CA GLN A 306 11.07 3.55 -25.00
C GLN A 306 11.45 4.93 -24.48
N PRO A 307 11.85 5.87 -25.35
CA PRO A 307 12.22 7.23 -24.96
C PRO A 307 11.03 8.01 -24.38
N THR A 308 9.81 7.59 -24.70
CA THR A 308 8.57 8.13 -24.14
C THR A 308 7.70 6.99 -23.63
N ASN A 309 7.32 7.04 -22.36
CA ASN A 309 6.42 6.07 -21.73
C ASN A 309 5.58 6.79 -20.66
N ASN A 310 4.60 6.09 -20.09
CA ASN A 310 3.69 6.66 -19.11
C ASN A 310 4.42 7.12 -17.83
N PHE A 311 5.43 6.37 -17.40
CA PHE A 311 6.23 6.75 -16.23
C PHE A 311 6.94 8.09 -16.46
N PHE A 312 7.62 8.28 -17.60
CA PHE A 312 8.25 9.54 -17.94
C PHE A 312 7.26 10.69 -18.07
N ALA A 313 6.10 10.43 -18.71
CA ALA A 313 5.06 11.44 -18.87
C ALA A 313 4.51 11.91 -17.51
N ALA A 314 4.27 11.00 -16.58
CA ALA A 314 3.82 11.36 -15.24
C ALA A 314 4.88 12.18 -14.48
N VAL A 315 6.12 11.69 -14.42
CA VAL A 315 7.23 12.34 -13.71
C VAL A 315 7.54 13.71 -14.32
N SER A 316 7.53 13.82 -15.66
CA SER A 316 7.76 15.11 -16.37
C SER A 316 6.68 16.13 -16.08
N ALA A 317 5.46 15.69 -15.82
CA ALA A 317 4.35 16.53 -15.40
C ALA A 317 4.28 16.72 -13.87
N HIS A 318 5.30 16.28 -13.12
CA HIS A 318 5.37 16.32 -11.68
C HIS A 318 4.21 15.59 -11.00
N ALA A 319 3.95 14.34 -11.45
CA ALA A 319 3.03 13.41 -10.82
C ALA A 319 3.76 12.13 -10.44
N SER A 320 3.41 11.56 -9.29
CA SER A 320 3.93 10.26 -8.83
C SER A 320 3.38 9.15 -9.72
N TRP A 321 4.18 8.09 -9.93
CA TRP A 321 3.78 6.97 -10.78
C TRP A 321 3.98 5.63 -10.07
N GLY A 322 3.07 4.67 -10.35
CA GLY A 322 3.01 3.37 -9.73
C GLY A 322 2.89 2.23 -10.73
N TYR A 323 3.81 1.29 -10.58
CA TYR A 323 3.92 0.11 -11.39
C TYR A 323 2.86 -0.94 -11.03
N PHE A 324 2.07 -1.36 -12.03
CA PHE A 324 1.15 -2.49 -11.94
C PHE A 324 1.55 -3.57 -12.95
N ASP A 325 1.84 -4.77 -12.49
CA ASP A 325 2.24 -5.89 -13.32
C ASP A 325 1.64 -7.20 -12.82
N TYR A 326 1.21 -8.04 -13.75
CA TYR A 326 0.62 -9.34 -13.47
C TYR A 326 1.25 -10.42 -14.35
N ARG A 327 1.28 -11.64 -13.84
CA ARG A 327 1.72 -12.81 -14.60
C ARG A 327 0.69 -13.19 -15.64
N ARG A 328 1.07 -13.17 -16.92
CA ARG A 328 0.21 -13.56 -18.03
C ARG A 328 0.21 -15.07 -18.21
N LYS A 329 -0.79 -15.58 -18.94
CA LYS A 329 -0.87 -17.01 -19.24
C LYS A 329 0.39 -17.48 -19.99
N GLY A 330 1.07 -18.48 -19.45
CA GLY A 330 2.29 -19.07 -20.04
C GLY A 330 3.60 -18.41 -19.57
N GLU A 331 3.53 -17.34 -18.80
CA GLU A 331 4.71 -16.74 -18.18
C GLU A 331 5.17 -17.54 -16.94
N SER A 332 6.44 -17.39 -16.58
CA SER A 332 7.04 -18.06 -15.44
C SER A 332 6.54 -17.50 -14.09
N PHE A 333 6.74 -18.28 -13.04
CA PHE A 333 6.26 -17.96 -11.69
C PHE A 333 6.78 -16.61 -11.16
N ASN A 334 7.97 -16.20 -11.55
CA ASN A 334 8.61 -14.95 -11.09
C ASN A 334 8.09 -13.68 -11.77
N GLU A 335 7.17 -13.79 -12.75
CA GLU A 335 6.62 -12.62 -13.43
C GLU A 335 5.48 -11.96 -12.63
N GLY A 336 5.47 -10.63 -12.67
CA GLY A 336 4.45 -9.77 -12.08
C GLY A 336 4.38 -9.81 -10.56
N PHE A 337 3.63 -8.85 -10.00
CA PHE A 337 3.39 -8.74 -8.55
C PHE A 337 1.91 -8.93 -8.18
N GLN A 338 1.04 -9.11 -9.17
CA GLN A 338 -0.40 -9.16 -8.92
C GLN A 338 -0.95 -10.59 -8.75
N CYS A 339 -0.39 -11.60 -9.42
CA CYS A 339 -0.93 -12.96 -9.39
C CYS A 339 -0.45 -13.74 -8.16
N VAL A 340 -1.40 -14.37 -7.46
CA VAL A 340 -1.13 -15.24 -6.28
C VAL A 340 -0.94 -16.69 -6.72
N PRO A 341 0.01 -17.45 -6.13
CA PRO A 341 1.08 -16.99 -5.26
C PRO A 341 2.09 -16.13 -6.02
N THR A 342 2.72 -15.19 -5.32
CA THR A 342 3.59 -14.18 -5.93
C THR A 342 5.05 -14.42 -5.57
N ASP A 343 5.94 -14.33 -6.54
CA ASP A 343 7.36 -14.13 -6.28
C ASP A 343 7.61 -12.63 -6.04
N TRP A 344 7.87 -12.26 -4.80
CA TRP A 344 8.09 -10.87 -4.37
C TRP A 344 9.49 -10.34 -4.69
N THR A 345 10.39 -11.19 -5.21
CA THR A 345 11.75 -10.78 -5.60
C THR A 345 11.75 -9.99 -6.91
N ILE A 346 12.85 -9.32 -7.19
CA ILE A 346 13.10 -8.64 -8.48
C ILE A 346 13.65 -9.67 -9.49
N GLY A 347 12.95 -10.80 -9.62
CA GLY A 347 13.43 -12.00 -10.34
C GLY A 347 13.17 -12.00 -11.86
N SER A 348 12.23 -11.19 -12.37
CA SER A 348 11.92 -11.13 -13.79
C SER A 348 12.55 -9.94 -14.50
N GLU A 349 12.58 -9.96 -15.83
CA GLU A 349 13.11 -8.89 -16.65
C GLU A 349 12.30 -7.60 -16.47
N ARG A 350 10.96 -7.65 -16.59
CA ARG A 350 10.09 -6.47 -16.38
C ARG A 350 10.26 -5.84 -15.00
N LYS A 351 10.37 -6.66 -13.95
CA LYS A 351 10.64 -6.16 -12.59
C LYS A 351 12.01 -5.48 -12.50
N ARG A 352 13.07 -6.07 -13.10
CA ARG A 352 14.40 -5.46 -13.13
C ARG A 352 14.40 -4.12 -13.86
N GLU A 353 13.77 -4.05 -15.04
CA GLU A 353 13.66 -2.81 -15.82
C GLU A 353 12.97 -1.70 -15.03
N PHE A 354 11.84 -2.01 -14.37
CA PHE A 354 11.15 -1.07 -13.51
C PHE A 354 12.07 -0.54 -12.39
N PHE A 355 12.69 -1.43 -11.61
CA PHE A 355 13.52 -1.01 -10.50
C PHE A 355 14.82 -0.32 -10.92
N GLN A 356 15.41 -0.68 -12.05
CA GLN A 356 16.55 0.04 -12.64
C GLN A 356 16.13 1.46 -13.04
N LEU A 357 14.95 1.62 -13.62
CA LEU A 357 14.44 2.95 -13.98
C LEU A 357 14.12 3.79 -12.74
N VAL A 358 13.49 3.23 -11.72
CA VAL A 358 13.27 3.91 -10.43
C VAL A 358 14.60 4.38 -9.84
N ALA A 359 15.59 3.51 -9.74
CA ALA A 359 16.92 3.85 -9.22
C ALA A 359 17.60 4.97 -10.03
N LYS A 360 17.51 4.92 -11.36
CA LYS A 360 18.04 5.97 -12.26
C LYS A 360 17.34 7.32 -12.05
N ILE A 361 16.02 7.31 -11.94
CA ILE A 361 15.21 8.53 -11.73
C ILE A 361 15.50 9.13 -10.35
N THR A 362 15.53 8.31 -9.30
CA THR A 362 15.70 8.77 -7.91
C THR A 362 17.16 9.06 -7.55
N GLY A 363 18.12 8.55 -8.32
CA GLY A 363 19.56 8.69 -8.07
C GLY A 363 20.12 7.65 -7.08
N GLU A 364 19.34 6.62 -6.78
CA GLU A 364 19.81 5.48 -5.98
C GLU A 364 20.69 4.55 -6.81
N ARG A 365 21.48 3.70 -6.15
CA ARG A 365 22.35 2.76 -6.85
C ARG A 365 21.57 1.52 -7.28
N ALA A 366 21.68 1.16 -8.56
CA ALA A 366 21.15 -0.09 -9.11
C ALA A 366 22.14 -1.26 -8.92
N GLU A 367 22.72 -1.45 -7.73
CA GLU A 367 23.67 -2.56 -7.53
C GLU A 367 22.94 -3.90 -7.46
N ASP A 368 23.14 -4.75 -8.46
CA ASP A 368 22.86 -6.19 -8.39
C ASP A 368 23.93 -6.86 -7.53
N LYS A 369 23.55 -7.39 -6.37
CA LYS A 369 24.44 -8.20 -5.51
C LYS A 369 25.02 -9.45 -6.20
N ASN A 370 24.56 -9.76 -7.42
CA ASN A 370 25.05 -10.89 -8.23
C ASN A 370 26.33 -10.59 -9.03
N ASP A 371 26.77 -9.34 -9.15
CA ASP A 371 27.99 -9.01 -9.93
C ASP A 371 29.29 -9.25 -9.13
N GLN A 372 29.21 -9.48 -7.82
CA GLN A 372 30.38 -9.78 -7.00
C GLN A 372 30.87 -11.25 -7.07
N ARG A 373 30.14 -12.17 -7.75
CA ARG A 373 30.57 -13.57 -7.90
C ARG A 373 31.40 -13.85 -9.15
N SER A 374 31.56 -12.90 -10.07
CA SER A 374 32.31 -13.10 -11.32
C SER A 374 33.78 -12.70 -11.29
N HIS A 375 34.30 -12.18 -10.16
CA HIS A 375 35.72 -11.72 -10.07
C HIS A 375 36.63 -12.53 -9.17
N ILE A 376 36.30 -13.79 -8.86
CA ILE A 376 37.25 -14.70 -8.21
C ILE A 376 37.54 -15.89 -9.14
N ILE A 377 38.33 -15.68 -10.17
CA ILE A 377 39.08 -16.76 -10.85
C ILE A 377 40.49 -16.71 -10.27
N PRO A 378 40.91 -17.71 -9.49
CA PRO A 378 42.32 -17.81 -9.12
C PRO A 378 43.16 -18.16 -10.37
N SER A 379 44.09 -17.33 -10.71
CA SER A 379 45.10 -17.64 -11.72
C SER A 379 45.89 -18.88 -11.26
N VAL A 380 45.72 -19.99 -11.97
CA VAL A 380 46.58 -21.16 -11.85
C VAL A 380 47.96 -20.81 -12.46
N GLN A 381 48.90 -20.55 -11.62
CA GLN A 381 50.31 -20.48 -12.05
C GLN A 381 50.78 -21.88 -12.48
N SER A 382 51.12 -22.02 -13.75
CA SER A 382 51.82 -23.20 -14.27
C SER A 382 53.23 -23.28 -13.64
N MET A 383 53.44 -24.24 -12.76
CA MET A 383 54.78 -24.67 -12.37
C MET A 383 55.30 -25.64 -13.45
N THR A 384 56.16 -25.16 -14.29
CA THR A 384 57.14 -25.98 -15.05
C THR A 384 58.31 -26.26 -14.14
N HIS A 385 58.60 -27.53 -13.93
CA HIS A 385 59.88 -28.01 -13.37
C HIS A 385 60.68 -28.72 -14.45
N PRO A 386 62.04 -28.74 -14.33
CA PRO A 386 63.02 -29.03 -15.35
C PRO A 386 63.16 -30.52 -15.72
#